data_8e4317f34acd44ad206b1d8bbfcb7019
#
_entry.id   8e4317f34acd44ad206b1d8bbfcb7019
#
_cell.length_a   1.000
_cell.length_b   1.000
_cell.length_c   1.000
_cell.angle_alpha   90.00
_cell.angle_beta   90.00
_cell.angle_gamma   90.00
#
_symmetry.space_group_name_H-M   'P 1'
#
loop_
_entity.id
_entity.type
_entity.pdbx_description
1 polymer ?
#
loop_
_entity_poly.entity_id
_entity_poly.type
_entity_poly.pdbx_seq_one_letter_code
_entity_poly.pdbx_strand_id
1 'polypeptide(L)'
;AFLADHINNTAWIGLNDFEESRVWRWVTGEDVSYTNWNTGEPNNPAENVVQFYSSGYWNDLSANARLPFLVEIGGGPISVSLEDNLLTLTPSDNWYGEFLLNVVAEDSEGAVDEITVPGHVHPVNDAPTLPALANQVTNEDETLNIALHPEDVDGDLLEVSAYLDTDVPVMLYVHGDGDSLLIVPGQDWFGDAVVTVTAHDGEYTAEGSFNLQVLPVDDEPVITGYLDDVYVYEDFQDYWEVNLNDIFLDIDGPLEFSAELSDAVIGFEINEGMMHLFPLEDANGEAEMVITAS
;
A
#
# COMPACT_ATOMS: atom_id res chain seq x y z
N ALA A 1 -0.61 39.38 0.38
CA ALA A 1 -0.03 40.45 -0.47
C ALA A 1 -1.01 40.84 -1.58
N PHE A 2 -1.50 39.91 -2.40
CA PHE A 2 -2.38 40.21 -3.56
C PHE A 2 -3.64 41.00 -3.19
N LEU A 3 -4.37 40.57 -2.15
CA LEU A 3 -5.61 41.23 -1.71
C LEU A 3 -5.37 42.66 -1.20
N ALA A 4 -4.28 42.88 -0.46
CA ALA A 4 -3.95 44.21 0.08
C ALA A 4 -3.70 45.25 -1.02
N ASP A 5 -3.20 44.84 -2.16
CA ASP A 5 -2.90 45.74 -3.30
C ASP A 5 -4.15 46.12 -4.10
N HIS A 6 -5.29 45.40 -3.91
CA HIS A 6 -6.51 45.58 -4.71
C HIS A 6 -7.69 46.12 -3.89
N ILE A 7 -7.57 46.17 -2.54
CA ILE A 7 -8.63 46.65 -1.68
C ILE A 7 -8.27 48.01 -1.08
N ASN A 8 -9.04 49.01 -1.45
CA ASN A 8 -8.85 50.36 -0.94
C ASN A 8 -9.51 50.62 0.44
N ASN A 9 -10.29 49.67 0.93
CA ASN A 9 -11.04 49.72 2.19
C ASN A 9 -11.00 48.39 2.94
N THR A 10 -11.69 48.31 4.06
CA THR A 10 -11.92 47.07 4.81
C THR A 10 -12.99 46.22 4.17
N ALA A 11 -12.84 44.90 4.19
CA ALA A 11 -13.83 43.98 3.65
C ALA A 11 -13.95 42.71 4.50
N TRP A 12 -15.06 41.97 4.38
CA TRP A 12 -15.22 40.60 4.86
C TRP A 12 -14.44 39.61 3.97
N ILE A 13 -13.85 38.60 4.60
CA ILE A 13 -13.06 37.57 3.84
C ILE A 13 -13.62 36.15 3.97
N GLY A 14 -14.84 35.99 4.41
CA GLY A 14 -15.46 34.67 4.48
C GLY A 14 -14.95 33.72 5.59
N LEU A 15 -14.19 34.22 6.54
CA LEU A 15 -13.71 33.45 7.68
C LEU A 15 -14.58 33.74 8.92
N ASN A 16 -15.04 32.71 9.63
CA ASN A 16 -15.89 32.82 10.79
C ASN A 16 -15.64 31.73 11.84
N ASP A 17 -16.20 31.92 13.06
CA ASP A 17 -16.17 30.95 14.16
C ASP A 17 -17.59 30.64 14.72
N PHE A 18 -18.60 30.63 13.85
CA PHE A 18 -20.00 30.43 14.26
C PHE A 18 -20.27 29.06 14.86
N GLU A 19 -19.57 28.03 14.43
CA GLU A 19 -19.76 26.66 14.90
C GLU A 19 -19.14 26.44 16.29
N GLU A 20 -17.96 26.98 16.50
CA GLU A 20 -17.20 26.84 17.73
C GLU A 20 -16.37 28.10 17.97
N SER A 21 -16.61 28.81 19.09
CA SER A 21 -15.93 30.05 19.41
C SER A 21 -14.41 29.90 19.42
N ARG A 22 -13.73 30.76 18.68
CA ARG A 22 -12.28 30.80 18.48
C ARG A 22 -11.72 29.68 17.58
N VAL A 23 -12.60 28.87 16.98
CA VAL A 23 -12.23 27.90 15.94
C VAL A 23 -12.65 28.48 14.60
N TRP A 24 -11.73 29.16 13.95
CA TRP A 24 -11.96 29.86 12.69
C TRP A 24 -12.03 28.88 11.51
N ARG A 25 -13.05 29.02 10.67
CA ARG A 25 -13.27 28.22 9.47
C ARG A 25 -13.64 29.08 8.28
N TRP A 26 -13.20 28.71 7.10
CA TRP A 26 -13.69 29.33 5.87
C TRP A 26 -15.14 28.92 5.62
N VAL A 27 -15.93 29.83 5.03
CA VAL A 27 -17.33 29.54 4.62
C VAL A 27 -17.39 28.45 3.55
N THR A 28 -16.31 28.21 2.82
CA THR A 28 -16.14 27.14 1.82
C THR A 28 -15.87 25.77 2.44
N GLY A 29 -15.62 25.69 3.74
CA GLY A 29 -15.24 24.44 4.43
C GLY A 29 -13.75 24.12 4.42
N GLU A 30 -12.93 24.87 3.70
CA GLU A 30 -11.48 24.68 3.66
C GLU A 30 -10.80 24.95 5.00
N ASP A 31 -9.69 24.28 5.27
CA ASP A 31 -8.90 24.47 6.46
C ASP A 31 -8.17 25.81 6.46
N VAL A 32 -8.07 26.44 7.64
CA VAL A 32 -7.32 27.68 7.81
C VAL A 32 -5.82 27.40 7.91
N SER A 33 -5.15 27.41 6.78
CA SER A 33 -3.70 27.16 6.68
C SER A 33 -2.83 28.40 6.91
N TYR A 34 -3.43 29.59 6.87
CA TYR A 34 -2.73 30.86 7.03
C TYR A 34 -3.59 31.86 7.82
N THR A 35 -2.99 32.63 8.71
CA THR A 35 -3.63 33.73 9.41
C THR A 35 -2.71 34.95 9.44
N ASN A 36 -3.29 36.16 9.42
CA ASN A 36 -2.54 37.43 9.51
C ASN A 36 -3.22 38.43 10.44
N TRP A 37 -3.51 37.98 11.66
CA TRP A 37 -4.16 38.79 12.66
C TRP A 37 -3.36 40.07 12.99
N ASN A 38 -4.06 41.20 13.18
CA ASN A 38 -3.44 42.42 13.67
C ASN A 38 -3.01 42.21 15.15
N THR A 39 -2.10 43.05 15.61
CA THR A 39 -1.58 42.97 16.99
C THR A 39 -2.71 43.04 18.02
N GLY A 40 -2.86 41.97 18.78
CA GLY A 40 -3.90 41.83 19.82
C GLY A 40 -5.19 41.16 19.36
N GLU A 41 -5.32 40.84 18.09
CA GLU A 41 -6.48 40.11 17.52
C GLU A 41 -6.23 38.58 17.42
N PRO A 42 -7.31 37.80 17.39
CA PRO A 42 -8.71 38.08 17.68
C PRO A 42 -8.93 38.38 19.19
N ASN A 43 -9.60 39.43 19.51
CA ASN A 43 -9.66 39.94 20.90
C ASN A 43 -11.02 39.73 21.61
N ASN A 44 -12.12 39.58 20.88
CA ASN A 44 -13.44 39.57 21.44
C ASN A 44 -14.22 38.28 21.04
N PRO A 45 -14.58 37.40 22.00
CA PRO A 45 -15.31 36.17 21.69
C PRO A 45 -16.76 36.37 21.20
N ALA A 46 -17.26 37.60 21.19
CA ALA A 46 -18.56 37.94 20.60
C ALA A 46 -18.44 38.44 19.15
N GLU A 47 -17.26 38.50 18.63
CA GLU A 47 -16.94 38.88 17.25
C GLU A 47 -16.61 37.62 16.43
N ASN A 48 -17.50 37.26 15.54
CA ASN A 48 -17.55 35.92 14.93
C ASN A 48 -17.15 35.88 13.45
N VAL A 49 -16.77 37.00 12.87
CA VAL A 49 -16.39 37.10 11.46
C VAL A 49 -15.10 37.90 11.28
N VAL A 50 -14.38 37.69 10.21
CA VAL A 50 -13.07 38.30 10.02
C VAL A 50 -13.12 39.43 9.00
N GLN A 51 -12.67 40.60 9.45
CA GLN A 51 -12.43 41.78 8.66
C GLN A 51 -11.00 41.82 8.15
N PHE A 52 -10.82 42.08 6.88
CA PHE A 52 -9.53 42.35 6.24
C PHE A 52 -9.32 43.86 6.11
N TYR A 53 -8.18 44.37 6.56
CA TYR A 53 -7.75 45.73 6.33
C TYR A 53 -6.96 45.88 5.05
N SER A 54 -6.98 47.08 4.43
CA SER A 54 -6.12 47.41 3.27
C SER A 54 -4.61 47.29 3.58
N SER A 55 -4.24 47.27 4.86
CA SER A 55 -2.87 46.96 5.32
C SER A 55 -2.50 45.47 5.23
N GLY A 56 -3.45 44.58 4.92
CA GLY A 56 -3.26 43.14 4.89
C GLY A 56 -3.50 42.41 6.19
N TYR A 57 -3.73 43.14 7.30
CA TYR A 57 -3.98 42.52 8.60
C TYR A 57 -5.47 42.20 8.82
N TRP A 58 -5.75 41.27 9.74
CA TRP A 58 -7.07 40.76 10.06
C TRP A 58 -7.55 41.23 11.45
N ASN A 59 -8.85 41.38 11.60
CA ASN A 59 -9.52 41.68 12.84
C ASN A 59 -10.80 40.86 12.98
N ASP A 60 -11.11 40.35 14.18
CA ASP A 60 -12.45 39.83 14.46
C ASP A 60 -13.42 40.99 14.62
N LEU A 61 -14.63 40.82 14.10
CA LEU A 61 -15.67 41.84 14.14
C LEU A 61 -17.05 41.20 14.29
N SER A 62 -18.00 41.95 14.83
CA SER A 62 -19.39 41.52 14.93
C SER A 62 -20.01 41.28 13.56
N ALA A 63 -20.65 40.11 13.39
CA ALA A 63 -21.38 39.77 12.16
C ALA A 63 -22.49 40.76 11.78
N ASN A 64 -22.86 41.67 12.71
CA ASN A 64 -23.84 42.75 12.45
C ASN A 64 -23.23 43.99 11.81
N ALA A 65 -21.91 44.07 11.71
CA ALA A 65 -21.26 45.18 11.03
C ALA A 65 -21.51 45.09 9.51
N ARG A 66 -21.68 46.23 8.86
CA ARG A 66 -21.88 46.31 7.40
C ARG A 66 -20.59 46.76 6.77
N LEU A 67 -19.92 45.82 6.08
CA LEU A 67 -18.74 46.04 5.27
C LEU A 67 -18.93 45.49 3.87
N PRO A 68 -18.24 46.04 2.88
CA PRO A 68 -18.06 45.33 1.62
C PRO A 68 -17.53 43.93 1.86
N PHE A 69 -17.86 43.00 1.02
CA PHE A 69 -17.33 41.64 1.07
C PHE A 69 -16.45 41.40 -0.15
N LEU A 70 -15.46 40.54 0.03
CA LEU A 70 -14.65 40.01 -1.05
C LEU A 70 -15.31 38.75 -1.57
N VAL A 71 -15.52 38.74 -2.88
CA VAL A 71 -15.86 37.52 -3.59
C VAL A 71 -14.61 37.11 -4.36
N GLU A 72 -14.08 35.96 -4.05
CA GLU A 72 -13.06 35.33 -4.88
C GLU A 72 -13.76 34.78 -6.11
N ILE A 73 -13.44 35.34 -7.26
CA ILE A 73 -13.87 34.82 -8.56
C ILE A 73 -12.64 34.12 -9.14
N GLY A 74 -12.56 32.79 -9.04
CA GLY A 74 -11.47 32.03 -9.64
C GLY A 74 -10.61 31.17 -8.71
N GLY A 75 -11.09 30.81 -7.53
CA GLY A 75 -10.51 29.82 -6.61
C GLY A 75 -11.56 28.93 -5.98
N GLY A 76 -12.83 29.13 -6.33
CA GLY A 76 -13.93 28.28 -5.86
C GLY A 76 -14.06 27.01 -6.72
N PRO A 77 -14.96 26.10 -6.29
CA PRO A 77 -15.16 24.82 -6.96
C PRO A 77 -15.75 24.95 -8.39
N ILE A 78 -16.12 26.15 -8.82
CA ILE A 78 -16.60 26.43 -10.18
C ILE A 78 -15.88 27.66 -10.73
N SER A 79 -15.22 27.51 -11.87
CA SER A 79 -14.70 28.64 -12.63
C SER A 79 -15.79 29.18 -13.54
N VAL A 80 -15.79 30.51 -13.69
CA VAL A 80 -16.78 31.24 -14.49
C VAL A 80 -16.04 32.06 -15.52
N SER A 81 -16.44 31.96 -16.79
CA SER A 81 -15.95 32.82 -17.85
C SER A 81 -17.12 33.39 -18.66
N LEU A 82 -16.97 34.63 -19.16
CA LEU A 82 -17.92 35.30 -20.00
C LEU A 82 -17.21 35.80 -21.25
N GLU A 83 -17.51 35.19 -22.40
CA GLU A 83 -16.97 35.58 -23.71
C GLU A 83 -18.13 35.78 -24.73
N ASP A 84 -18.15 36.87 -25.43
CA ASP A 84 -19.15 37.19 -26.44
C ASP A 84 -20.61 36.96 -25.99
N ASN A 85 -20.96 37.34 -24.77
CA ASN A 85 -22.24 37.07 -24.07
C ASN A 85 -22.56 35.60 -23.78
N LEU A 86 -21.58 34.72 -23.91
CA LEU A 86 -21.68 33.32 -23.50
C LEU A 86 -21.04 33.13 -22.11
N LEU A 87 -21.87 32.79 -21.14
CA LEU A 87 -21.43 32.43 -19.80
C LEU A 87 -21.08 30.94 -19.78
N THR A 88 -19.85 30.62 -19.38
CA THR A 88 -19.38 29.24 -19.21
C THR A 88 -19.08 28.98 -17.75
N LEU A 89 -19.60 27.88 -17.23
CA LEU A 89 -19.34 27.38 -15.89
C LEU A 89 -18.57 26.07 -16.00
N THR A 90 -17.43 25.99 -15.32
CA THR A 90 -16.60 24.77 -15.33
C THR A 90 -16.35 24.39 -13.88
N PRO A 91 -16.93 23.28 -13.39
CA PRO A 91 -16.60 22.73 -12.07
C PRO A 91 -15.13 22.33 -12.01
N SER A 92 -14.55 22.40 -10.81
CA SER A 92 -13.25 21.77 -10.53
C SER A 92 -13.38 20.27 -10.62
N ASP A 93 -12.26 19.59 -10.90
CA ASP A 93 -12.21 18.12 -10.90
C ASP A 93 -12.73 17.58 -9.55
N ASN A 94 -13.55 16.53 -9.63
CA ASN A 94 -14.12 15.79 -8.49
C ASN A 94 -15.00 16.64 -7.54
N TRP A 95 -15.40 17.86 -7.96
CA TRP A 95 -16.29 18.67 -7.15
C TRP A 95 -17.76 18.49 -7.59
N TYR A 96 -18.61 18.22 -6.61
CA TYR A 96 -20.07 18.17 -6.78
C TYR A 96 -20.78 18.94 -5.66
N GLY A 97 -21.99 19.38 -5.89
CA GLY A 97 -22.78 20.11 -4.91
C GLY A 97 -23.63 21.23 -5.50
N GLU A 98 -24.22 21.99 -4.62
CA GLU A 98 -25.08 23.12 -4.98
C GLU A 98 -24.26 24.41 -5.05
N PHE A 99 -24.65 25.30 -5.95
CA PHE A 99 -24.08 26.65 -6.05
C PHE A 99 -25.15 27.67 -6.39
N LEU A 100 -24.84 28.93 -6.12
CA LEU A 100 -25.66 30.08 -6.53
C LEU A 100 -24.83 30.95 -7.48
N LEU A 101 -25.35 31.19 -8.67
CA LEU A 101 -24.77 32.10 -9.62
C LEU A 101 -25.53 33.46 -9.56
N ASN A 102 -24.84 34.52 -9.17
CA ASN A 102 -25.37 35.88 -9.25
C ASN A 102 -24.87 36.53 -10.53
N VAL A 103 -25.81 36.90 -11.39
CA VAL A 103 -25.53 37.64 -12.60
C VAL A 103 -26.02 39.08 -12.40
N VAL A 104 -25.10 40.02 -12.56
CA VAL A 104 -25.36 41.46 -12.37
C VAL A 104 -25.13 42.15 -13.71
N ALA A 105 -26.09 42.95 -14.13
CA ALA A 105 -25.95 43.83 -15.26
C ALA A 105 -25.95 45.29 -14.79
N GLU A 106 -24.99 46.09 -15.27
CA GLU A 106 -24.87 47.50 -14.97
C GLU A 106 -24.87 48.28 -16.30
N ASP A 107 -25.68 49.32 -16.36
CA ASP A 107 -25.69 50.22 -17.53
C ASP A 107 -24.63 51.32 -17.40
N SER A 108 -24.47 52.12 -18.48
CA SER A 108 -23.48 53.22 -18.53
C SER A 108 -23.76 54.36 -17.56
N GLU A 109 -24.96 54.41 -16.96
CA GLU A 109 -25.38 55.42 -15.95
C GLU A 109 -25.28 54.88 -14.54
N GLY A 110 -24.85 53.62 -14.35
CA GLY A 110 -24.65 52.96 -13.06
C GLY A 110 -25.95 52.35 -12.49
N ALA A 111 -26.99 52.17 -13.28
CA ALA A 111 -28.19 51.45 -12.86
C ALA A 111 -27.90 49.92 -12.96
N VAL A 112 -28.28 49.21 -11.91
CA VAL A 112 -27.95 47.76 -11.74
C VAL A 112 -29.23 46.96 -11.66
N ASP A 113 -29.23 45.81 -12.35
CA ASP A 113 -30.22 44.74 -12.20
C ASP A 113 -29.50 43.42 -11.97
N GLU A 114 -30.06 42.51 -11.14
CA GLU A 114 -29.41 41.26 -10.75
C GLU A 114 -30.39 40.09 -10.79
N ILE A 115 -29.86 38.92 -11.09
CA ILE A 115 -30.57 37.65 -10.98
C ILE A 115 -29.70 36.61 -10.34
N THR A 116 -30.29 35.86 -9.40
CA THR A 116 -29.65 34.69 -8.77
C THR A 116 -30.20 33.42 -9.38
N VAL A 117 -29.30 32.56 -9.86
CA VAL A 117 -29.64 31.27 -10.48
C VAL A 117 -29.05 30.16 -9.63
N PRO A 118 -29.87 29.28 -9.00
CA PRO A 118 -29.37 28.11 -8.35
C PRO A 118 -28.89 27.06 -9.37
N GLY A 119 -27.80 26.43 -9.08
CA GLY A 119 -27.26 25.32 -9.87
C GLY A 119 -26.86 24.15 -8.98
N HIS A 120 -26.70 23.00 -9.60
CA HIS A 120 -26.26 21.77 -8.96
C HIS A 120 -25.34 20.99 -9.91
N VAL A 121 -24.19 20.57 -9.38
CA VAL A 121 -23.28 19.64 -10.06
C VAL A 121 -23.48 18.28 -9.41
N HIS A 122 -23.83 17.29 -10.23
CA HIS A 122 -24.04 15.92 -9.76
C HIS A 122 -22.71 15.20 -9.60
N PRO A 123 -22.56 14.33 -8.59
CA PRO A 123 -21.40 13.46 -8.50
C PRO A 123 -21.36 12.50 -9.71
N VAL A 124 -20.18 12.17 -10.13
CA VAL A 124 -19.89 11.13 -11.12
C VAL A 124 -18.85 10.23 -10.48
N ASN A 125 -19.07 8.92 -10.54
CA ASN A 125 -18.14 7.96 -9.96
C ASN A 125 -16.82 7.97 -10.74
N ASP A 126 -15.71 8.17 -10.02
CA ASP A 126 -14.35 8.06 -10.51
C ASP A 126 -13.81 6.65 -10.21
N ALA A 127 -12.89 6.16 -11.02
CA ALA A 127 -12.29 4.85 -10.77
C ALA A 127 -11.32 4.90 -9.59
N PRO A 128 -11.23 3.82 -8.78
CA PRO A 128 -10.24 3.72 -7.72
C PRO A 128 -8.82 3.78 -8.27
N THR A 129 -7.87 4.07 -7.42
CA THR A 129 -6.46 4.12 -7.75
C THR A 129 -5.67 3.13 -6.90
N LEU A 130 -4.65 2.52 -7.51
CA LEU A 130 -3.65 1.71 -6.82
C LEU A 130 -2.28 2.37 -6.99
N PRO A 131 -1.49 2.52 -5.91
CA PRO A 131 -0.10 2.94 -6.03
C PRO A 131 0.70 1.96 -6.89
N ALA A 132 1.77 2.43 -7.49
CA ALA A 132 2.68 1.56 -8.23
C ALA A 132 3.29 0.51 -7.28
N LEU A 133 3.01 -0.77 -7.57
CA LEU A 133 3.52 -1.90 -6.80
C LEU A 133 4.94 -2.23 -7.26
N ALA A 134 5.90 -2.22 -6.34
CA ALA A 134 7.28 -2.59 -6.62
C ALA A 134 7.42 -4.12 -6.64
N ASN A 135 8.36 -4.64 -7.44
CA ASN A 135 8.75 -6.04 -7.40
C ASN A 135 9.22 -6.44 -6.00
N GLN A 136 8.90 -7.66 -5.59
CA GLN A 136 9.17 -8.20 -4.27
C GLN A 136 10.13 -9.38 -4.35
N VAL A 137 10.92 -9.54 -3.30
CA VAL A 137 11.80 -10.68 -3.10
C VAL A 137 11.64 -11.16 -1.66
N THR A 138 11.47 -12.45 -1.48
CA THR A 138 11.45 -13.12 -0.16
C THR A 138 12.21 -14.44 -0.27
N ASN A 139 12.52 -15.06 0.86
CA ASN A 139 12.98 -16.42 0.87
C ASN A 139 11.77 -17.38 0.87
N GLU A 140 11.97 -18.63 0.45
CA GLU A 140 11.01 -19.67 0.76
C GLU A 140 10.85 -19.80 2.28
N ASP A 141 9.75 -20.39 2.73
CA ASP A 141 9.38 -20.53 4.14
C ASP A 141 9.22 -19.23 4.94
N GLU A 142 9.42 -18.08 4.31
CA GLU A 142 9.19 -16.77 4.90
C GLU A 142 7.93 -16.11 4.34
N THR A 143 7.10 -15.56 5.22
CA THR A 143 5.95 -14.77 4.81
C THR A 143 6.34 -13.33 4.54
N LEU A 144 5.77 -12.75 3.49
CA LEU A 144 5.97 -11.35 3.13
C LEU A 144 4.66 -10.58 3.25
N ASN A 145 4.69 -9.43 3.92
CA ASN A 145 3.54 -8.53 4.00
C ASN A 145 3.86 -7.21 3.29
N ILE A 146 3.03 -6.82 2.34
CA ILE A 146 3.18 -5.58 1.58
C ILE A 146 1.97 -4.67 1.77
N ALA A 147 2.21 -3.36 1.77
CA ALA A 147 1.16 -2.35 1.79
C ALA A 147 0.61 -2.13 0.38
N LEU A 148 -0.70 -2.00 0.24
CA LEU A 148 -1.41 -1.77 -1.01
C LEU A 148 -1.91 -0.33 -1.12
N HIS A 149 -2.55 0.22 -0.06
CA HIS A 149 -3.11 1.56 0.03
C HIS A 149 -3.92 2.00 -1.20
N PRO A 150 -4.96 1.24 -1.56
CA PRO A 150 -5.86 1.68 -2.61
C PRO A 150 -6.64 2.92 -2.14
N GLU A 151 -6.88 3.85 -3.05
CA GLU A 151 -7.62 5.08 -2.74
C GLU A 151 -8.74 5.28 -3.75
N ASP A 152 -9.85 5.84 -3.27
CA ASP A 152 -10.97 6.29 -4.09
C ASP A 152 -11.28 7.74 -3.76
N VAL A 153 -11.42 8.58 -4.79
CA VAL A 153 -11.62 10.02 -4.62
C VAL A 153 -13.05 10.37 -4.18
N ASP A 154 -14.02 9.51 -4.50
CA ASP A 154 -15.41 9.65 -4.07
C ASP A 154 -15.64 9.09 -2.66
N GLY A 155 -14.67 8.34 -2.14
CA GLY A 155 -14.70 7.71 -0.83
C GLY A 155 -15.52 6.43 -0.80
N ASP A 156 -15.66 5.76 -1.96
CA ASP A 156 -16.38 4.52 -2.09
C ASP A 156 -15.67 3.36 -1.40
N LEU A 157 -16.44 2.37 -0.98
CA LEU A 157 -15.91 1.18 -0.36
C LEU A 157 -15.26 0.28 -1.40
N LEU A 158 -13.95 0.03 -1.24
CA LEU A 158 -13.20 -0.78 -2.18
C LEU A 158 -13.22 -2.26 -1.82
N GLU A 159 -13.52 -3.11 -2.81
CA GLU A 159 -13.29 -4.55 -2.77
C GLU A 159 -11.92 -4.84 -3.36
N VAL A 160 -10.96 -5.20 -2.50
CA VAL A 160 -9.58 -5.49 -2.92
C VAL A 160 -9.34 -6.98 -2.98
N SER A 161 -8.75 -7.45 -4.07
CA SER A 161 -8.37 -8.85 -4.25
C SER A 161 -6.99 -8.99 -4.88
N ALA A 162 -6.38 -10.18 -4.72
CA ALA A 162 -5.10 -10.50 -5.33
C ALA A 162 -5.11 -11.92 -5.87
N TYR A 163 -4.45 -12.16 -6.98
CA TYR A 163 -4.32 -13.47 -7.60
C TYR A 163 -2.95 -13.64 -8.27
N LEU A 164 -2.61 -14.90 -8.51
CA LEU A 164 -1.40 -15.28 -9.24
C LEU A 164 -1.74 -15.53 -10.70
N ASP A 165 -0.90 -15.07 -11.61
CA ASP A 165 -1.07 -15.30 -13.05
C ASP A 165 -0.67 -16.72 -13.47
N THR A 166 0.00 -17.45 -12.56
CA THR A 166 0.45 -18.83 -12.76
C THR A 166 0.03 -19.70 -11.58
N ASP A 167 -0.17 -20.98 -11.84
CA ASP A 167 -0.51 -21.97 -10.80
C ASP A 167 0.80 -22.43 -10.11
N VAL A 168 1.18 -21.69 -9.07
CA VAL A 168 2.32 -21.98 -8.21
C VAL A 168 1.89 -22.06 -6.75
N PRO A 169 2.60 -22.79 -5.88
CA PRO A 169 2.17 -22.99 -4.49
C PRO A 169 2.46 -21.76 -3.60
N VAL A 170 1.88 -20.63 -3.96
CA VAL A 170 1.92 -19.38 -3.19
C VAL A 170 0.49 -19.01 -2.79
N MET A 171 0.28 -18.73 -1.53
CA MET A 171 -1.02 -18.25 -1.04
C MET A 171 -1.00 -16.74 -0.84
N LEU A 172 -2.11 -16.10 -1.21
CA LEU A 172 -2.31 -14.65 -1.10
C LEU A 172 -3.50 -14.37 -0.17
N TYR A 173 -3.29 -13.50 0.80
CA TYR A 173 -4.34 -13.06 1.72
C TYR A 173 -4.38 -11.54 1.79
N VAL A 174 -5.42 -10.94 1.21
CA VAL A 174 -5.69 -9.51 1.37
C VAL A 174 -6.31 -9.29 2.76
N HIS A 175 -5.77 -8.34 3.52
CA HIS A 175 -6.37 -7.94 4.80
C HIS A 175 -7.77 -7.35 4.61
N GLY A 176 -8.64 -7.50 5.61
CA GLY A 176 -10.05 -7.14 5.51
C GLY A 176 -10.36 -5.66 5.28
N ASP A 177 -9.38 -4.77 5.47
CA ASP A 177 -9.44 -3.34 5.13
C ASP A 177 -8.91 -3.03 3.71
N GLY A 178 -8.34 -4.04 3.01
CA GLY A 178 -7.77 -3.88 1.68
C GLY A 178 -6.38 -3.23 1.65
N ASP A 179 -5.84 -2.80 2.78
CA ASP A 179 -4.62 -1.99 2.85
C ASP A 179 -3.32 -2.79 2.74
N SER A 180 -3.39 -4.11 2.91
CA SER A 180 -2.19 -4.95 2.85
C SER A 180 -2.45 -6.35 2.28
N LEU A 181 -1.40 -6.93 1.71
CA LEU A 181 -1.37 -8.27 1.15
C LEU A 181 -0.29 -9.10 1.86
N LEU A 182 -0.71 -10.20 2.48
CA LEU A 182 0.18 -11.24 2.99
C LEU A 182 0.42 -12.28 1.90
N ILE A 183 1.68 -12.55 1.61
CA ILE A 183 2.17 -13.53 0.64
C ILE A 183 2.82 -14.65 1.44
N VAL A 184 2.39 -15.89 1.17
CA VAL A 184 2.90 -17.08 1.87
C VAL A 184 3.36 -18.08 0.79
N PRO A 185 4.67 -18.18 0.51
CA PRO A 185 5.21 -19.25 -0.32
C PRO A 185 4.85 -20.63 0.26
N GLY A 186 4.68 -21.61 -0.60
CA GLY A 186 4.58 -22.99 -0.16
C GLY A 186 5.89 -23.46 0.44
N GLN A 187 5.81 -24.48 1.31
CA GLN A 187 6.99 -25.07 1.89
C GLN A 187 7.95 -25.56 0.79
N ASP A 188 9.25 -25.31 0.98
CA ASP A 188 10.33 -25.74 0.08
C ASP A 188 10.10 -25.31 -1.39
N TRP A 189 9.36 -24.21 -1.63
CA TRP A 189 9.11 -23.72 -2.98
C TRP A 189 9.82 -22.39 -3.24
N PHE A 190 10.68 -22.37 -4.24
CA PHE A 190 11.35 -21.18 -4.75
C PHE A 190 11.08 -21.01 -6.26
N GLY A 191 11.16 -19.78 -6.74
CA GLY A 191 10.90 -19.45 -8.13
C GLY A 191 10.33 -18.06 -8.32
N ASP A 192 9.84 -17.80 -9.53
CA ASP A 192 9.25 -16.52 -9.90
C ASP A 192 7.72 -16.66 -10.10
N ALA A 193 6.99 -15.64 -9.68
CA ALA A 193 5.57 -15.52 -9.91
C ALA A 193 5.19 -14.06 -10.23
N VAL A 194 4.05 -13.87 -10.88
CA VAL A 194 3.44 -12.55 -11.07
C VAL A 194 2.19 -12.48 -10.20
N VAL A 195 2.14 -11.47 -9.35
CA VAL A 195 1.00 -11.18 -8.50
C VAL A 195 0.25 -9.99 -9.08
N THR A 196 -1.05 -10.16 -9.31
CA THR A 196 -1.94 -9.09 -9.75
C THR A 196 -2.89 -8.73 -8.62
N VAL A 197 -3.03 -7.45 -8.36
CA VAL A 197 -3.93 -6.87 -7.34
C VAL A 197 -4.98 -6.03 -8.03
N THR A 198 -6.23 -6.16 -7.60
CA THR A 198 -7.34 -5.36 -8.11
C THR A 198 -8.04 -4.65 -6.96
N ALA A 199 -8.51 -3.43 -7.21
CA ALA A 199 -9.39 -2.66 -6.34
C ALA A 199 -10.63 -2.26 -7.14
N HIS A 200 -11.82 -2.58 -6.63
CA HIS A 200 -13.11 -2.35 -7.29
C HIS A 200 -14.05 -1.56 -6.38
N ASP A 201 -14.65 -0.49 -6.90
CA ASP A 201 -15.54 0.44 -6.19
C ASP A 201 -17.04 0.08 -6.31
N GLY A 202 -17.37 -0.94 -7.11
CA GLY A 202 -18.73 -1.33 -7.47
C GLY A 202 -19.10 -1.03 -8.92
N GLU A 203 -18.37 -0.15 -9.62
CA GLU A 203 -18.55 0.20 -11.03
C GLU A 203 -17.25 0.03 -11.84
N TYR A 204 -16.13 0.51 -11.33
CA TYR A 204 -14.82 0.49 -11.99
C TYR A 204 -13.80 -0.35 -11.23
N THR A 205 -12.71 -0.71 -11.89
CA THR A 205 -11.63 -1.51 -11.33
C THR A 205 -10.28 -0.90 -11.69
N ALA A 206 -9.45 -0.69 -10.68
CA ALA A 206 -8.02 -0.46 -10.86
C ALA A 206 -7.26 -1.79 -10.72
N GLU A 207 -6.22 -1.96 -11.52
CA GLU A 207 -5.37 -3.14 -11.52
C GLU A 207 -3.90 -2.75 -11.50
N GLY A 208 -3.12 -3.46 -10.70
CA GLY A 208 -1.67 -3.34 -10.64
C GLY A 208 -1.02 -4.71 -10.47
N SER A 209 0.19 -4.89 -11.00
CA SER A 209 0.92 -6.14 -10.87
C SER A 209 2.38 -5.92 -10.53
N PHE A 210 3.01 -6.95 -9.93
CA PHE A 210 4.43 -6.97 -9.62
C PHE A 210 4.99 -8.37 -9.75
N ASN A 211 6.31 -8.47 -9.97
CA ASN A 211 7.01 -9.74 -9.92
C ASN A 211 7.37 -10.07 -8.48
N LEU A 212 7.07 -11.30 -8.08
CA LEU A 212 7.51 -11.93 -6.84
C LEU A 212 8.63 -12.91 -7.19
N GLN A 213 9.78 -12.77 -6.55
CA GLN A 213 10.87 -13.74 -6.58
C GLN A 213 11.00 -14.37 -5.21
N VAL A 214 10.88 -15.69 -5.12
CA VAL A 214 11.13 -16.49 -3.92
C VAL A 214 12.50 -17.16 -4.10
N LEU A 215 13.40 -16.88 -3.18
CA LEU A 215 14.76 -17.40 -3.19
C LEU A 215 14.85 -18.71 -2.41
N PRO A 216 15.67 -19.67 -2.86
CA PRO A 216 15.92 -20.89 -2.11
C PRO A 216 16.68 -20.58 -0.81
N VAL A 217 16.39 -21.38 0.19
CA VAL A 217 17.11 -21.46 1.47
C VAL A 217 17.57 -22.88 1.65
N ASP A 218 18.77 -23.08 2.12
CA ASP A 218 19.36 -24.42 2.35
C ASP A 218 18.61 -25.13 3.47
N ASP A 219 17.98 -26.26 3.16
CA ASP A 219 17.23 -27.09 4.10
C ASP A 219 18.10 -28.24 4.64
N GLU A 220 17.77 -28.72 5.84
CA GLU A 220 18.49 -29.86 6.39
C GLU A 220 18.07 -31.17 5.69
N PRO A 221 19.04 -32.08 5.36
CA PRO A 221 18.72 -33.39 4.80
C PRO A 221 17.77 -34.18 5.69
N VAL A 222 16.78 -34.84 5.09
CA VAL A 222 15.78 -35.65 5.79
C VAL A 222 15.97 -37.15 5.54
N ILE A 223 15.71 -37.96 6.58
CA ILE A 223 15.72 -39.41 6.47
C ILE A 223 14.36 -39.88 5.96
N THR A 224 14.33 -40.46 4.76
CA THR A 224 13.10 -40.98 4.10
C THR A 224 13.01 -42.50 4.10
N GLY A 225 14.14 -43.18 4.38
CA GLY A 225 14.24 -44.62 4.41
C GLY A 225 14.71 -45.16 5.76
N TYR A 226 15.01 -46.43 5.81
CA TYR A 226 15.62 -47.10 6.98
C TYR A 226 16.65 -48.10 6.52
N LEU A 227 17.57 -48.45 7.42
CA LEU A 227 18.56 -49.53 7.27
C LEU A 227 18.26 -50.59 8.34
N ASP A 228 18.16 -51.83 7.91
CA ASP A 228 18.13 -52.97 8.81
C ASP A 228 19.56 -53.29 9.35
N ASP A 229 19.63 -54.01 10.46
CA ASP A 229 20.89 -54.54 10.99
C ASP A 229 21.55 -55.43 9.92
N VAL A 230 22.84 -55.24 9.75
CA VAL A 230 23.65 -55.98 8.77
C VAL A 230 24.39 -57.09 9.45
N TYR A 231 24.16 -58.35 8.96
CA TYR A 231 24.83 -59.53 9.46
C TYR A 231 25.69 -60.13 8.35
N VAL A 232 26.99 -60.13 8.53
CA VAL A 232 27.95 -60.69 7.57
C VAL A 232 28.88 -61.70 8.29
N TYR A 233 29.48 -62.63 7.56
CA TYR A 233 30.45 -63.55 8.11
C TYR A 233 31.85 -62.98 7.94
N GLU A 234 32.80 -63.35 8.80
CA GLU A 234 34.19 -63.06 8.54
C GLU A 234 34.61 -63.66 7.18
N ASP A 235 35.53 -63.02 6.47
CA ASP A 235 35.99 -63.42 5.17
C ASP A 235 34.90 -63.57 4.10
N PHE A 236 33.78 -62.90 4.23
CA PHE A 236 32.74 -62.93 3.21
C PHE A 236 33.28 -62.47 1.83
N GLN A 237 32.83 -63.13 0.77
CA GLN A 237 33.38 -62.89 -0.59
C GLN A 237 32.56 -61.83 -1.34
N ASP A 238 31.30 -61.64 -0.95
CA ASP A 238 30.40 -60.69 -1.51
C ASP A 238 30.39 -59.44 -0.63
N TYR A 239 30.42 -58.25 -1.22
CA TYR A 239 30.23 -56.99 -0.48
C TYR A 239 28.75 -56.73 -0.28
N TRP A 240 28.41 -56.11 0.84
CA TRP A 240 27.11 -55.57 1.08
C TRP A 240 27.12 -54.11 0.59
N GLU A 241 26.08 -53.72 -0.13
CA GLU A 241 25.95 -52.37 -0.68
C GLU A 241 24.58 -51.76 -0.44
N VAL A 242 24.54 -50.44 -0.29
CA VAL A 242 23.34 -49.66 -0.16
C VAL A 242 23.52 -48.30 -0.81
N ASN A 243 22.51 -47.86 -1.51
CA ASN A 243 22.44 -46.50 -2.02
C ASN A 243 21.89 -45.57 -0.95
N LEU A 244 22.72 -44.70 -0.43
CA LEU A 244 22.33 -43.75 0.63
C LEU A 244 21.34 -42.70 0.11
N ASN A 245 21.34 -42.41 -1.19
CA ASN A 245 20.34 -41.50 -1.79
C ASN A 245 18.91 -42.09 -1.77
N ASP A 246 18.75 -43.40 -1.49
CA ASP A 246 17.41 -43.99 -1.29
C ASP A 246 16.91 -43.84 0.15
N ILE A 247 17.77 -43.37 1.05
CA ILE A 247 17.50 -43.26 2.49
C ILE A 247 17.45 -41.81 2.94
N PHE A 248 18.30 -40.97 2.37
CA PHE A 248 18.36 -39.54 2.64
C PHE A 248 17.88 -38.77 1.43
N LEU A 249 17.20 -37.70 1.68
CA LEU A 249 16.73 -36.75 0.68
C LEU A 249 17.10 -35.36 1.11
N ASP A 250 17.63 -34.60 0.18
CA ASP A 250 17.80 -33.17 0.27
C ASP A 250 17.02 -32.52 -0.87
N ILE A 251 16.29 -31.45 -0.58
CA ILE A 251 15.44 -30.80 -1.58
C ILE A 251 16.23 -29.78 -2.41
N ASP A 252 17.33 -29.26 -1.88
CA ASP A 252 18.09 -28.16 -2.47
C ASP A 252 19.28 -28.64 -3.32
N GLY A 253 19.75 -29.84 -3.07
CA GLY A 253 20.93 -30.28 -3.79
C GLY A 253 21.39 -31.72 -3.58
N PRO A 254 22.53 -32.03 -4.17
CA PRO A 254 23.14 -33.36 -3.99
C PRO A 254 23.78 -33.47 -2.59
N LEU A 255 23.54 -34.61 -1.95
CA LEU A 255 24.09 -34.92 -0.65
C LEU A 255 25.55 -35.38 -0.69
N GLU A 256 26.33 -34.94 0.28
CA GLU A 256 27.63 -35.52 0.62
C GLU A 256 27.47 -36.45 1.84
N PHE A 257 28.11 -37.60 1.79
CA PHE A 257 27.99 -38.64 2.83
C PHE A 257 29.30 -38.90 3.51
N SER A 258 29.24 -39.06 4.84
CA SER A 258 30.32 -39.57 5.66
C SER A 258 29.80 -40.64 6.60
N ALA A 259 30.68 -41.50 7.07
CA ALA A 259 30.35 -42.52 8.08
C ALA A 259 31.48 -42.72 9.09
N GLU A 260 31.09 -43.05 10.32
CA GLU A 260 32.00 -43.38 11.42
C GLU A 260 31.58 -44.73 12.02
N LEU A 261 32.57 -45.58 12.33
CA LEU A 261 32.36 -46.85 13.02
C LEU A 261 32.84 -46.75 14.50
N SER A 262 32.08 -47.33 15.40
CA SER A 262 32.45 -47.41 16.82
C SER A 262 33.63 -48.33 17.08
N ASP A 263 33.87 -49.35 16.22
CA ASP A 263 35.00 -50.29 16.29
C ASP A 263 35.39 -50.74 14.87
N ALA A 264 36.66 -51.09 14.68
CA ALA A 264 37.21 -51.48 13.38
C ALA A 264 37.03 -53.02 13.13
N VAL A 265 35.78 -53.47 13.08
CA VAL A 265 35.42 -54.88 12.77
C VAL A 265 35.03 -55.11 11.33
N ILE A 266 34.81 -54.04 10.57
CA ILE A 266 34.45 -54.07 9.15
C ILE A 266 35.01 -52.83 8.46
N GLY A 267 35.36 -52.95 7.16
CA GLY A 267 35.73 -51.79 6.35
C GLY A 267 34.52 -51.22 5.59
N PHE A 268 34.57 -49.99 5.23
CA PHE A 268 33.59 -49.36 4.34
C PHE A 268 34.21 -48.34 3.42
N GLU A 269 33.56 -48.09 2.31
CA GLU A 269 33.80 -46.95 1.42
C GLU A 269 32.48 -46.38 0.90
N ILE A 270 32.47 -45.10 0.65
CA ILE A 270 31.30 -44.39 0.07
C ILE A 270 31.77 -43.71 -1.21
N ASN A 271 31.13 -44.04 -2.32
CA ASN A 271 31.38 -43.45 -3.64
C ASN A 271 30.07 -43.05 -4.31
N GLU A 272 29.90 -41.78 -4.61
CA GLU A 272 28.71 -41.25 -5.28
C GLU A 272 27.39 -41.68 -4.60
N GLY A 273 27.36 -41.69 -3.26
CA GLY A 273 26.22 -42.13 -2.48
C GLY A 273 26.05 -43.65 -2.35
N MET A 274 26.82 -44.46 -3.01
CA MET A 274 26.86 -45.90 -2.80
C MET A 274 27.83 -46.26 -1.67
N MET A 275 27.32 -46.85 -0.60
CA MET A 275 28.13 -47.38 0.49
C MET A 275 28.36 -48.87 0.33
N HIS A 276 29.61 -49.27 0.39
CA HIS A 276 30.07 -50.64 0.32
C HIS A 276 30.71 -51.03 1.64
N LEU A 277 30.28 -52.17 2.19
CA LEU A 277 30.95 -52.83 3.33
C LEU A 277 31.80 -53.99 2.84
N PHE A 278 32.99 -54.11 3.39
CA PHE A 278 33.91 -55.23 3.06
C PHE A 278 34.57 -55.78 4.30
N PRO A 279 34.90 -57.10 4.30
CA PRO A 279 35.53 -57.72 5.48
C PRO A 279 36.93 -57.17 5.71
N LEU A 280 37.33 -57.16 6.97
CA LEU A 280 38.70 -57.00 7.42
C LEU A 280 39.26 -58.37 7.80
N GLU A 281 40.53 -58.63 7.52
CA GLU A 281 41.20 -59.91 7.76
C GLU A 281 41.09 -60.31 9.26
N ASP A 282 40.59 -61.54 9.51
CA ASP A 282 40.41 -62.10 10.87
C ASP A 282 39.61 -61.23 11.85
N ALA A 283 38.83 -60.27 11.37
CA ALA A 283 38.04 -59.39 12.23
C ALA A 283 36.64 -59.97 12.47
N ASN A 284 36.21 -59.95 13.76
CA ASN A 284 34.86 -60.35 14.15
C ASN A 284 34.39 -59.48 15.33
N GLY A 285 33.11 -59.32 15.48
CA GLY A 285 32.53 -58.48 16.56
C GLY A 285 31.30 -57.75 16.08
N GLU A 286 30.91 -56.76 16.88
CA GLU A 286 29.77 -55.85 16.61
C GLU A 286 30.32 -54.43 16.57
N ALA A 287 29.82 -53.63 15.67
CA ALA A 287 30.09 -52.22 15.61
C ALA A 287 28.81 -51.44 15.29
N GLU A 288 28.72 -50.25 15.80
CA GLU A 288 27.70 -49.28 15.44
C GLU A 288 28.29 -48.35 14.37
N MET A 289 27.52 -48.11 13.32
CA MET A 289 27.89 -47.16 12.26
C MET A 289 26.96 -45.97 12.32
N VAL A 290 27.53 -44.77 12.38
CA VAL A 290 26.82 -43.50 12.23
C VAL A 290 27.10 -42.99 10.82
N ILE A 291 26.03 -42.77 10.05
CA ILE A 291 26.09 -42.19 8.70
C ILE A 291 25.55 -40.77 8.80
N THR A 292 26.29 -39.84 8.26
CA THR A 292 25.90 -38.41 8.18
C THR A 292 25.77 -38.01 6.75
N ALA A 293 24.65 -37.34 6.41
CA ALA A 293 24.41 -36.66 5.17
C ALA A 293 24.46 -35.14 5.40
N SER A 294 25.05 -34.42 4.49
CA SER A 294 25.15 -32.97 4.54
C SER A 294 25.11 -32.35 3.13
#